data_3bbfd262363a8531519b64bee9a1dce7
#
_entry.id   3bbfd262363a8531519b64bee9a1dce7
#
_cell.length_a   1.000
_cell.length_b   1.000
_cell.length_c   1.000
_cell.angle_alpha   90.00
_cell.angle_beta   90.00
_cell.angle_gamma   90.00
#
_symmetry.space_group_name_H-M   'P 1'
#
loop_
_entity.id
_entity.type
_entity.pdbx_description
1 polymer ?
#
loop_
_entity_poly.entity_id
_entity_poly.type
_entity_poly.pdbx_seq_one_letter_code
_entity_poly.pdbx_strand_id
1 'polypeptide(L)'
;MGVYKPPFTVTNQILMYVSSISEKIGRITATSNLEARPHLRKNNKIKSIHSSLKIEANSLTLGQVRDVINGKTVLGEQKEIQEVKNAYEAYERFLEIDPYDIQKLKQFHGIMTKYLVEESGEFRRGEEGVF
;
A
#
# COMPACT_ATOMS: atom_id res chain seq x y z
N MET A 1 17.39 -9.15 25.16
CA MET A 1 17.64 -8.07 24.20
C MET A 1 16.71 -6.92 24.52
N GLY A 2 17.24 -5.72 24.82
CA GLY A 2 16.40 -4.54 25.03
C GLY A 2 15.70 -4.16 23.72
N VAL A 3 14.41 -3.88 23.79
CA VAL A 3 13.66 -3.33 22.65
C VAL A 3 14.25 -1.97 22.32
N TYR A 4 14.79 -1.79 21.11
CA TYR A 4 15.26 -0.50 20.65
C TYR A 4 14.09 0.50 20.63
N LYS A 5 14.26 1.60 21.35
CA LYS A 5 13.33 2.73 21.32
C LYS A 5 13.97 3.86 20.54
N PRO A 6 13.37 4.27 19.40
CA PRO A 6 13.89 5.44 18.69
C PRO A 6 13.92 6.66 19.60
N PRO A 7 15.03 7.46 19.58
CA PRO A 7 15.12 8.65 20.41
C PRO A 7 14.17 9.73 19.87
N PHE A 8 13.22 10.14 20.70
CA PHE A 8 12.38 11.31 20.44
C PHE A 8 11.95 11.96 21.75
N THR A 9 11.64 13.25 21.68
CA THR A 9 11.12 14.00 22.80
C THR A 9 9.73 14.52 22.47
N VAL A 10 8.77 14.28 23.34
CA VAL A 10 7.41 14.81 23.20
C VAL A 10 7.46 16.31 23.54
N THR A 11 7.24 17.14 22.52
CA THR A 11 7.16 18.59 22.66
C THR A 11 5.72 19.06 22.76
N ASN A 12 5.48 20.28 23.24
CA ASN A 12 4.14 20.88 23.23
C ASN A 12 3.55 20.94 21.81
N GLN A 13 4.38 21.16 20.80
CA GLN A 13 3.95 21.17 19.40
C GLN A 13 3.45 19.78 18.95
N ILE A 14 4.14 18.70 19.33
CA ILE A 14 3.69 17.34 19.07
C ILE A 14 2.33 17.10 19.73
N LEU A 15 2.15 17.50 21.00
CA LEU A 15 0.88 17.35 21.71
C LEU A 15 -0.25 18.13 21.03
N MET A 16 0.00 19.35 20.58
CA MET A 16 -0.97 20.14 19.82
C MET A 16 -1.39 19.43 18.51
N TYR A 17 -0.44 18.90 17.76
CA TYR A 17 -0.75 18.17 16.53
C TYR A 17 -1.52 16.88 16.80
N VAL A 18 -1.13 16.11 17.80
CA VAL A 18 -1.85 14.88 18.19
C VAL A 18 -3.29 15.20 18.57
N SER A 19 -3.50 16.25 19.39
CA SER A 19 -4.86 16.69 19.78
C SER A 19 -5.69 17.11 18.56
N SER A 20 -5.11 17.94 17.66
CA SER A 20 -5.80 18.38 16.45
C SER A 20 -6.15 17.23 15.49
N ILE A 21 -5.24 16.27 15.33
CA ILE A 21 -5.48 15.07 14.51
C ILE A 21 -6.59 14.23 15.15
N SER A 22 -6.55 13.99 16.45
CA SER A 22 -7.54 13.19 17.17
C SER A 22 -8.94 13.81 17.08
N GLU A 23 -9.04 15.14 17.20
CA GLU A 23 -10.30 15.86 17.01
C GLU A 23 -10.87 15.67 15.60
N LYS A 24 -10.01 15.83 14.57
CA LYS A 24 -10.43 15.66 13.18
C LYS A 24 -10.89 14.23 12.88
N ILE A 25 -10.16 13.23 13.40
CA ILE A 25 -10.54 11.81 13.29
C ILE A 25 -11.90 11.59 13.96
N GLY A 26 -12.08 12.10 15.17
CA GLY A 26 -13.35 11.99 15.89
C GLY A 26 -14.53 12.59 15.11
N ARG A 27 -14.35 13.77 14.51
CA ARG A 27 -15.38 14.40 13.64
C ARG A 27 -15.69 13.52 12.42
N ILE A 28 -14.68 13.01 11.72
CA ILE A 28 -14.87 12.14 10.56
C ILE A 28 -15.61 10.87 10.96
N THR A 29 -15.22 10.23 12.05
CA THR A 29 -15.85 9.01 12.53
C THR A 29 -17.31 9.23 12.93
N ALA A 30 -17.63 10.38 13.56
CA ALA A 30 -18.98 10.71 13.98
C ALA A 30 -19.91 11.07 12.82
N THR A 31 -19.37 11.67 11.73
CA THR A 31 -20.19 12.22 10.63
C THR A 31 -20.17 11.36 9.37
N SER A 32 -19.17 10.49 9.22
CA SER A 32 -18.94 9.74 7.98
C SER A 32 -19.09 8.25 8.22
N ASN A 33 -20.19 7.69 7.73
CA ASN A 33 -20.25 6.24 7.55
C ASN A 33 -19.47 5.88 6.26
N LEU A 34 -18.12 5.85 6.36
CA LEU A 34 -17.23 5.54 5.24
C LEU A 34 -17.47 4.12 4.71
N GLU A 35 -17.97 3.21 5.55
CA GLU A 35 -18.35 1.86 5.14
C GLU A 35 -19.55 1.86 4.19
N ALA A 36 -20.41 2.84 4.29
CA ALA A 36 -21.58 2.99 3.41
C ALA A 36 -21.25 3.58 2.03
N ARG A 37 -19.98 3.85 1.71
CA ARG A 37 -19.57 4.46 0.43
C ARG A 37 -18.54 3.59 -0.32
N PRO A 38 -18.93 2.42 -0.85
CA PRO A 38 -18.00 1.48 -1.49
C PRO A 38 -17.32 2.09 -2.73
N HIS A 39 -18.01 2.93 -3.50
CA HIS A 39 -17.42 3.61 -4.67
C HIS A 39 -16.31 4.57 -4.29
N LEU A 40 -16.47 5.33 -3.18
CA LEU A 40 -15.44 6.24 -2.71
C LEU A 40 -14.19 5.47 -2.25
N ARG A 41 -14.38 4.38 -1.52
CA ARG A 41 -13.29 3.49 -1.08
C ARG A 41 -12.55 2.91 -2.25
N LYS A 42 -13.27 2.38 -3.26
CA LYS A 42 -12.66 1.84 -4.48
C LYS A 42 -11.86 2.91 -5.24
N ASN A 43 -12.42 4.10 -5.43
CA ASN A 43 -11.73 5.19 -6.09
C ASN A 43 -10.46 5.64 -5.35
N ASN A 44 -10.51 5.73 -4.02
CA ASN A 44 -9.35 6.08 -3.22
C ASN A 44 -8.27 5.00 -3.29
N LYS A 45 -8.65 3.71 -3.27
CA LYS A 45 -7.73 2.59 -3.47
C LYS A 45 -7.03 2.68 -4.84
N ILE A 46 -7.78 2.91 -5.91
CA ILE A 46 -7.23 3.08 -7.27
C ILE A 46 -6.22 4.24 -7.31
N LYS A 47 -6.54 5.38 -6.70
CA LYS A 47 -5.62 6.53 -6.63
C LYS A 47 -4.35 6.20 -5.83
N SER A 48 -4.47 5.50 -4.72
CA SER A 48 -3.33 5.08 -3.90
C SER A 48 -2.41 4.13 -4.66
N ILE A 49 -2.97 3.13 -5.34
CA ILE A 49 -2.22 2.19 -6.17
C ILE A 49 -1.50 2.93 -7.29
N HIS A 50 -2.21 3.76 -8.06
CA HIS A 50 -1.60 4.55 -9.13
C HIS A 50 -0.45 5.42 -8.63
N SER A 51 -0.63 6.15 -7.53
CA SER A 51 0.39 7.04 -6.98
C SER A 51 1.62 6.27 -6.47
N SER A 52 1.42 5.14 -5.81
CA SER A 52 2.52 4.28 -5.33
C SER A 52 3.33 3.70 -6.48
N LEU A 53 2.66 3.13 -7.48
CA LEU A 53 3.33 2.54 -8.65
C LEU A 53 4.03 3.59 -9.51
N LYS A 54 3.50 4.81 -9.57
CA LYS A 54 4.15 5.92 -10.27
C LYS A 54 5.50 6.28 -9.65
N ILE A 55 5.67 6.16 -8.34
CA ILE A 55 6.96 6.33 -7.66
C ILE A 55 7.96 5.28 -8.14
N GLU A 56 7.49 4.06 -8.41
CA GLU A 56 8.28 2.94 -8.94
C GLU A 56 8.41 2.96 -10.48
N ALA A 57 8.19 4.11 -11.10
CA ALA A 57 8.29 4.35 -12.54
C ALA A 57 7.26 3.60 -13.42
N ASN A 58 6.15 3.12 -12.87
CA ASN A 58 5.03 2.62 -13.67
C ASN A 58 4.41 3.76 -14.47
N SER A 59 4.28 3.60 -15.78
CA SER A 59 3.86 4.65 -16.70
C SER A 59 2.36 4.70 -16.97
N LEU A 60 1.58 3.73 -16.47
CA LEU A 60 0.14 3.66 -16.69
C LEU A 60 -0.58 4.88 -16.10
N THR A 61 -1.49 5.43 -16.86
CA THR A 61 -2.35 6.53 -16.40
C THR A 61 -3.35 6.05 -15.35
N LEU A 62 -3.91 6.96 -14.56
CA LEU A 62 -4.97 6.64 -13.59
C LEU A 62 -6.17 5.93 -14.25
N GLY A 63 -6.52 6.31 -15.49
CA GLY A 63 -7.57 5.67 -16.27
C GLY A 63 -7.24 4.22 -16.61
N GLN A 64 -6.02 3.97 -17.08
CA GLN A 64 -5.54 2.62 -17.39
C GLN A 64 -5.46 1.74 -16.13
N VAL A 65 -4.95 2.25 -15.01
CA VAL A 65 -4.95 1.53 -13.73
C VAL A 65 -6.39 1.15 -13.32
N ARG A 66 -7.34 2.08 -13.46
CA ARG A 66 -8.76 1.79 -13.20
C ARG A 66 -9.30 0.70 -14.11
N ASP A 67 -8.96 0.74 -15.39
CA ASP A 67 -9.43 -0.23 -16.37
C ASP A 67 -8.84 -1.63 -16.12
N VAL A 68 -7.56 -1.73 -15.75
CA VAL A 68 -6.93 -3.00 -15.32
C VAL A 68 -7.66 -3.57 -14.10
N ILE A 69 -7.92 -2.76 -13.08
CA ILE A 69 -8.62 -3.18 -11.85
C ILE A 69 -10.07 -3.61 -12.15
N ASN A 70 -10.70 -3.02 -13.15
CA ASN A 70 -12.04 -3.41 -13.59
C ASN A 70 -12.06 -4.58 -14.59
N GLY A 71 -10.91 -5.21 -14.85
CA GLY A 71 -10.81 -6.39 -15.74
C GLY A 71 -10.86 -6.06 -17.23
N LYS A 72 -10.69 -4.80 -17.62
CA LYS A 72 -10.65 -4.41 -19.03
C LYS A 72 -9.26 -4.62 -19.61
N THR A 73 -9.22 -4.83 -20.93
CA THR A 73 -7.96 -4.88 -21.68
C THR A 73 -7.36 -3.48 -21.78
N VAL A 74 -6.09 -3.36 -21.44
CA VAL A 74 -5.32 -2.11 -21.47
C VAL A 74 -4.07 -2.30 -22.34
N LEU A 75 -3.76 -1.31 -23.16
CA LEU A 75 -2.49 -1.26 -23.87
C LEU A 75 -1.42 -0.73 -22.92
N GLY A 76 -0.35 -1.49 -22.73
CA GLY A 76 0.78 -1.15 -21.85
C GLY A 76 1.73 -2.33 -21.73
N GLU A 77 2.84 -2.11 -21.04
CA GLU A 77 3.79 -3.19 -20.76
C GLU A 77 3.16 -4.23 -19.83
N GLN A 78 3.36 -5.51 -20.15
CA GLN A 78 2.79 -6.61 -19.35
C GLN A 78 3.25 -6.56 -17.90
N LYS A 79 4.51 -6.16 -17.66
CA LYS A 79 5.05 -5.96 -16.33
C LYS A 79 4.26 -4.92 -15.54
N GLU A 80 4.01 -3.74 -16.13
CA GLU A 80 3.28 -2.65 -15.48
C GLU A 80 1.82 -3.04 -15.18
N ILE A 81 1.17 -3.75 -16.11
CA ILE A 81 -0.19 -4.28 -15.90
C ILE A 81 -0.19 -5.30 -14.75
N GLN A 82 0.83 -6.17 -14.69
CA GLN A 82 0.96 -7.14 -13.60
C GLN A 82 1.20 -6.46 -12.25
N GLU A 83 2.00 -5.42 -12.19
CA GLU A 83 2.21 -4.61 -10.98
C GLU A 83 0.89 -4.06 -10.43
N VAL A 84 0.02 -3.53 -11.31
CA VAL A 84 -1.31 -3.04 -10.90
C VAL A 84 -2.18 -4.16 -10.32
N LYS A 85 -2.21 -5.33 -10.97
CA LYS A 85 -2.98 -6.49 -10.48
C LYS A 85 -2.49 -6.95 -9.12
N ASN A 86 -1.18 -7.06 -8.95
CA ASN A 86 -0.55 -7.46 -7.70
C ASN A 86 -0.84 -6.45 -6.57
N ALA A 87 -0.67 -5.16 -6.86
CA ALA A 87 -0.96 -4.11 -5.91
C ALA A 87 -2.43 -4.12 -5.49
N TYR A 88 -3.36 -4.30 -6.43
CA TYR A 88 -4.78 -4.40 -6.10
C TYR A 88 -5.09 -5.59 -5.20
N GLU A 89 -4.58 -6.79 -5.51
CA GLU A 89 -4.72 -7.99 -4.68
C GLU A 89 -4.13 -7.77 -3.28
N ALA A 90 -2.95 -7.17 -3.19
CA ALA A 90 -2.32 -6.86 -1.91
C ALA A 90 -3.17 -5.88 -1.07
N TYR A 91 -3.71 -4.82 -1.68
CA TYR A 91 -4.59 -3.87 -0.99
C TYR A 91 -5.92 -4.47 -0.53
N GLU A 92 -6.42 -5.51 -1.21
CA GLU A 92 -7.61 -6.23 -0.73
C GLU A 92 -7.32 -7.03 0.55
N ARG A 93 -6.08 -7.48 0.73
CA ARG A 93 -5.69 -8.43 1.77
C ARG A 93 -4.79 -7.84 2.86
N PHE A 94 -4.38 -6.58 2.77
CA PHE A 94 -3.37 -6.04 3.68
C PHE A 94 -3.80 -6.01 5.16
N LEU A 95 -5.10 -5.90 5.46
CA LEU A 95 -5.62 -5.97 6.83
C LEU A 95 -5.55 -7.38 7.45
N GLU A 96 -5.35 -8.41 6.62
CA GLU A 96 -5.19 -9.80 7.08
C GLU A 96 -3.75 -10.11 7.48
N ILE A 97 -2.81 -9.19 7.22
CA ILE A 97 -1.38 -9.39 7.39
C ILE A 97 -0.94 -8.83 8.74
N ASP A 98 -0.37 -9.69 9.57
CA ASP A 98 0.35 -9.23 10.76
C ASP A 98 1.75 -8.74 10.34
N PRO A 99 2.06 -7.44 10.49
CA PRO A 99 3.35 -6.89 10.08
C PRO A 99 4.52 -7.35 10.98
N TYR A 100 4.26 -7.97 12.11
CA TYR A 100 5.27 -8.52 13.01
C TYR A 100 5.53 -10.02 12.78
N ASP A 101 4.75 -10.67 11.90
CA ASP A 101 4.96 -12.05 11.49
C ASP A 101 5.75 -12.10 10.17
N ILE A 102 6.98 -12.59 10.24
CA ILE A 102 7.89 -12.74 9.07
C ILE A 102 7.25 -13.59 7.95
N GLN A 103 6.52 -14.64 8.29
CA GLN A 103 5.88 -15.49 7.27
C GLN A 103 4.74 -14.73 6.57
N LYS A 104 3.99 -13.92 7.31
CA LYS A 104 2.95 -13.06 6.74
C LYS A 104 3.53 -11.96 5.85
N LEU A 105 4.65 -11.35 6.24
CA LEU A 105 5.37 -10.40 5.41
C LEU A 105 5.88 -11.04 4.11
N LYS A 106 6.44 -12.25 4.18
CA LYS A 106 6.86 -13.01 2.98
C LYS A 106 5.67 -13.31 2.07
N GLN A 107 4.54 -13.73 2.62
CA GLN A 107 3.30 -13.95 1.85
C GLN A 107 2.85 -12.67 1.16
N PHE A 108 2.87 -11.53 1.85
CA PHE A 108 2.50 -10.24 1.28
C PHE A 108 3.47 -9.80 0.17
N HIS A 109 4.77 -9.95 0.40
CA HIS A 109 5.80 -9.73 -0.63
C HIS A 109 5.54 -10.63 -1.84
N GLY A 110 5.19 -11.90 -1.63
CA GLY A 110 4.84 -12.83 -2.70
C GLY A 110 3.65 -12.36 -3.54
N ILE A 111 2.61 -11.77 -2.92
CA ILE A 111 1.48 -11.18 -3.66
C ILE A 111 1.96 -9.98 -4.50
N MET A 112 2.73 -9.07 -3.89
CA MET A 112 3.21 -7.85 -4.56
C MET A 112 4.13 -8.14 -5.75
N THR A 113 4.94 -9.19 -5.66
CA THR A 113 6.00 -9.49 -6.63
C THR A 113 5.69 -10.69 -7.54
N LYS A 114 4.47 -11.24 -7.46
CA LYS A 114 4.02 -12.39 -8.25
C LYS A 114 4.21 -12.14 -9.75
N TYR A 115 4.90 -13.05 -10.42
CA TYR A 115 5.25 -12.98 -11.84
C TYR A 115 6.17 -11.80 -12.24
N LEU A 116 6.75 -11.10 -11.28
CA LEU A 116 7.65 -9.97 -11.52
C LEU A 116 9.10 -10.31 -11.21
N VAL A 117 9.33 -11.13 -10.18
CA VAL A 117 10.67 -11.54 -9.74
C VAL A 117 10.69 -13.05 -9.43
N GLU A 118 11.88 -13.66 -9.55
CA GLU A 118 12.05 -15.10 -9.29
C GLU A 118 11.89 -15.45 -7.80
N GLU A 119 12.43 -14.60 -6.90
CA GLU A 119 12.42 -14.82 -5.45
C GLU A 119 11.17 -14.22 -4.78
N SER A 120 10.03 -14.29 -5.47
CA SER A 120 8.74 -13.78 -4.96
C SER A 120 8.34 -14.48 -3.65
N GLY A 121 8.13 -13.72 -2.59
CA GLY A 121 7.77 -14.24 -1.26
C GLY A 121 8.93 -14.87 -0.48
N GLU A 122 10.15 -14.72 -0.96
CA GLU A 122 11.36 -15.24 -0.31
C GLU A 122 12.34 -14.12 0.06
N PHE A 123 13.27 -14.42 0.95
CA PHE A 123 14.43 -13.54 1.12
C PHE A 123 15.36 -13.68 -0.07
N ARG A 124 15.91 -12.56 -0.53
CA ARG A 124 16.91 -12.57 -1.60
C ARG A 124 18.14 -13.40 -1.17
N ARG A 125 18.76 -14.05 -2.14
CA ARG A 125 19.97 -14.87 -1.93
C ARG A 125 21.25 -14.13 -2.33
N GLY A 126 21.12 -13.09 -3.16
CA GLY A 126 22.24 -12.28 -3.61
C GLY A 126 22.46 -11.03 -2.74
N GLU A 127 23.66 -10.45 -2.87
CA GLU A 127 23.95 -9.12 -2.32
C GLU A 127 23.41 -8.05 -3.28
N GLU A 128 22.75 -7.04 -2.74
CA GLU A 128 22.34 -5.86 -3.49
C GLU A 128 22.96 -4.62 -2.86
N GLY A 129 23.56 -3.79 -3.71
CA GLY A 129 24.10 -2.49 -3.32
C GLY A 129 23.06 -1.39 -3.54
N VAL A 130 23.04 -0.41 -2.66
CA VAL A 130 22.38 0.88 -2.91
C VAL A 130 23.45 1.82 -3.45
N PHE A 131 23.29 2.26 -4.69
CA PHE A 131 24.24 3.14 -5.38
C PHE A 131 23.65 4.56 -5.49
#